data_0b61b5765272e3a7f70127e611b4d784
#
_entry.id   0b61b5765272e3a7f70127e611b4d784
#
_cell.length_a   1.000
_cell.length_b   1.000
_cell.length_c   1.000
_cell.angle_alpha   90.00
_cell.angle_beta   90.00
_cell.angle_gamma   90.00
#
_symmetry.space_group_name_H-M   'P 1'
#
loop_
_entity.id
_entity.type
_entity.pdbx_description
1 polymer ?
#
loop_
_entity_poly.entity_id
_entity_poly.type
_entity_poly.pdbx_seq_one_letter_code
_entity_poly.pdbx_strand_id
1 'polypeptide(L)'
;IGVNRRIFTALADNGISVFMVSQASSENSTSIGVRDEDAPAAIEVLNSEFAKEIEEGAMFPMHAESGLATVAIVGENMKHTPGIAGKLFGTLGRSGISVIACAQGASETNISFVVHGDYLRKSLNVIHDSFFLREFKELNLFICGVGTVGGMLIEQIRSQQEKLMQTHRLKLNVVGIASSHKAVFSRAGIDLATYREQLEASPESNPERLRDGIVGMNIFNSVFVDCTASKEVASLYQTFLDHN
;
A
#
# COMPACT_ATOMS: atom_id res chain seq x y z
N ILE A 1 17.34 28.02 -23.38
CA ILE A 1 17.07 28.72 -22.11
C ILE A 1 15.69 29.36 -22.18
N GLY A 2 14.84 29.20 -21.14
CA GLY A 2 13.54 29.83 -21.03
C GLY A 2 12.37 29.11 -21.74
N VAL A 3 12.50 27.81 -22.05
CA VAL A 3 11.42 27.01 -22.66
C VAL A 3 10.14 27.08 -21.83
N ASN A 4 10.23 26.86 -20.52
CA ASN A 4 9.06 26.93 -19.64
C ASN A 4 8.37 28.31 -19.68
N ARG A 5 9.12 29.41 -19.74
CA ARG A 5 8.53 30.74 -19.87
C ARG A 5 7.72 30.84 -21.16
N ARG A 6 8.25 30.38 -22.30
CA ARG A 6 7.56 30.41 -23.58
C ARG A 6 6.30 29.58 -23.56
N ILE A 7 6.37 28.35 -23.00
CA ILE A 7 5.23 27.46 -22.82
C ILE A 7 4.10 28.17 -22.06
N PHE A 8 4.40 28.66 -20.83
CA PHE A 8 3.36 29.27 -19.99
C PHE A 8 2.85 30.60 -20.56
N THR A 9 3.70 31.39 -21.21
CA THR A 9 3.27 32.62 -21.86
C THR A 9 2.30 32.29 -23.01
N ALA A 10 2.66 31.35 -23.88
CA ALA A 10 1.84 30.97 -25.03
C ALA A 10 0.46 30.44 -24.60
N LEU A 11 0.42 29.58 -23.56
CA LEU A 11 -0.85 29.06 -23.01
C LEU A 11 -1.69 30.17 -22.36
N ALA A 12 -1.06 31.03 -21.55
CA ALA A 12 -1.76 32.12 -20.84
C ALA A 12 -2.35 33.15 -21.81
N ASP A 13 -1.60 33.55 -22.87
CA ASP A 13 -2.05 34.51 -23.89
C ASP A 13 -3.26 33.99 -24.69
N ASN A 14 -3.43 32.67 -24.73
CA ASN A 14 -4.57 31.98 -25.35
C ASN A 14 -5.66 31.55 -24.35
N GLY A 15 -5.59 31.99 -23.10
CA GLY A 15 -6.61 31.73 -22.06
C GLY A 15 -6.65 30.26 -21.58
N ILE A 16 -5.60 29.48 -21.82
CA ILE A 16 -5.52 28.07 -21.46
C ILE A 16 -4.97 27.95 -20.04
N SER A 17 -5.76 27.35 -19.15
CA SER A 17 -5.39 27.16 -17.76
C SER A 17 -4.62 25.86 -17.54
N VAL A 18 -3.47 25.95 -16.90
CA VAL A 18 -2.64 24.80 -16.50
C VAL A 18 -2.88 24.49 -15.03
N PHE A 19 -3.32 23.26 -14.71
CA PHE A 19 -3.57 22.84 -13.33
C PHE A 19 -2.52 21.88 -12.78
N MET A 20 -1.66 21.31 -13.63
CA MET A 20 -0.60 20.42 -13.23
C MET A 20 0.62 20.59 -14.13
N VAL A 21 1.81 20.54 -13.53
CA VAL A 21 3.09 20.52 -14.25
C VAL A 21 3.95 19.42 -13.61
N SER A 22 4.47 18.55 -14.43
CA SER A 22 5.45 17.55 -14.03
C SER A 22 6.65 17.62 -14.97
N GLN A 23 7.83 17.84 -14.41
CA GLN A 23 9.08 17.92 -15.15
C GLN A 23 10.10 17.01 -14.51
N ALA A 24 10.70 16.11 -15.30
CA ALA A 24 11.83 15.33 -14.84
C ALA A 24 13.06 16.24 -14.65
N SER A 25 14.04 15.78 -13.90
CA SER A 25 15.28 16.54 -13.64
C SER A 25 16.12 16.82 -14.90
N SER A 26 15.85 16.12 -16.02
CA SER A 26 16.33 16.49 -17.34
C SER A 26 15.31 17.40 -18.01
N GLU A 27 15.74 18.53 -18.58
CA GLU A 27 14.88 19.48 -19.30
C GLU A 27 14.23 18.89 -20.59
N ASN A 28 14.43 17.60 -20.85
CA ASN A 28 14.02 16.95 -22.10
C ASN A 28 12.54 16.56 -22.16
N SER A 29 11.81 16.62 -21.04
CA SER A 29 10.38 16.29 -21.04
C SER A 29 9.66 17.10 -19.97
N THR A 30 8.64 17.85 -20.38
CA THR A 30 7.70 18.55 -19.51
C THR A 30 6.29 18.10 -19.84
N SER A 31 5.56 17.59 -18.85
CA SER A 31 4.16 17.22 -18.98
C SER A 31 3.29 18.28 -18.32
N ILE A 32 2.23 18.70 -19.01
CA ILE A 32 1.34 19.77 -18.58
C ILE A 32 -0.09 19.24 -18.58
N GLY A 33 -0.79 19.43 -17.47
CA GLY A 33 -2.21 19.11 -17.36
C GLY A 33 -3.06 20.33 -17.71
N VAL A 34 -3.91 20.18 -18.73
CA VAL A 34 -4.95 21.12 -19.14
C VAL A 34 -6.30 20.40 -19.17
N ARG A 35 -7.41 21.12 -19.28
CA ARG A 35 -8.73 20.49 -19.46
C ARG A 35 -8.80 19.81 -20.82
N ASP A 36 -9.59 18.72 -20.91
CA ASP A 36 -9.76 18.00 -22.18
C ASP A 36 -10.25 18.92 -23.32
N GLU A 37 -11.13 19.86 -23.00
CA GLU A 37 -11.67 20.85 -23.95
C GLU A 37 -10.61 21.82 -24.48
N ASP A 38 -9.57 22.11 -23.69
CA ASP A 38 -8.47 23.03 -24.05
C ASP A 38 -7.32 22.31 -24.75
N ALA A 39 -7.26 21.00 -24.72
CA ALA A 39 -6.12 20.22 -25.22
C ALA A 39 -5.84 20.42 -26.71
N PRO A 40 -6.83 20.45 -27.62
CA PRO A 40 -6.56 20.72 -29.03
C PRO A 40 -5.94 22.10 -29.28
N ALA A 41 -6.46 23.15 -28.63
CA ALA A 41 -5.93 24.50 -28.71
C ALA A 41 -4.53 24.62 -28.13
N ALA A 42 -4.27 23.93 -26.99
CA ALA A 42 -2.95 23.89 -26.38
C ALA A 42 -1.89 23.29 -27.31
N ILE A 43 -2.22 22.19 -28.00
CA ILE A 43 -1.32 21.56 -28.97
C ILE A 43 -1.01 22.51 -30.12
N GLU A 44 -2.04 23.15 -30.69
CA GLU A 44 -1.87 24.07 -31.81
C GLU A 44 -0.99 25.28 -31.44
N VAL A 45 -1.29 25.90 -30.31
CA VAL A 45 -0.55 27.05 -29.77
C VAL A 45 0.92 26.69 -29.52
N LEU A 46 1.18 25.57 -28.86
CA LEU A 46 2.54 25.16 -28.52
C LEU A 46 3.33 24.71 -29.73
N ASN A 47 2.73 23.97 -30.67
CA ASN A 47 3.40 23.60 -31.90
C ASN A 47 3.71 24.83 -32.81
N SER A 48 2.87 25.85 -32.78
CA SER A 48 3.12 27.12 -33.44
C SER A 48 4.26 27.90 -32.78
N GLU A 49 4.25 27.99 -31.46
CA GLU A 49 5.29 28.70 -30.68
C GLU A 49 6.69 28.06 -30.88
N PHE A 50 6.75 26.74 -31.01
CA PHE A 50 8.00 25.99 -31.16
C PHE A 50 8.23 25.46 -32.59
N ALA A 51 7.54 26.02 -33.58
CA ALA A 51 7.59 25.53 -34.97
C ALA A 51 9.02 25.45 -35.52
N LYS A 52 9.87 26.45 -35.20
CA LYS A 52 11.26 26.50 -35.66
C LYS A 52 12.10 25.37 -35.04
N GLU A 53 11.99 25.13 -33.74
CA GLU A 53 12.71 24.08 -33.00
C GLU A 53 12.26 22.68 -33.46
N ILE A 54 10.99 22.54 -33.84
CA ILE A 54 10.44 21.30 -34.38
C ILE A 54 10.99 21.05 -35.81
N GLU A 55 11.01 22.08 -36.66
CA GLU A 55 11.54 22.00 -38.02
C GLU A 55 13.04 21.68 -38.04
N GLU A 56 13.80 22.24 -37.10
CA GLU A 56 15.23 22.00 -36.92
C GLU A 56 15.52 20.62 -36.25
N GLY A 57 14.50 19.88 -35.84
CA GLY A 57 14.64 18.59 -35.14
C GLY A 57 15.16 18.68 -33.69
N ALA A 58 15.19 19.90 -33.13
CA ALA A 58 15.60 20.16 -31.76
C ALA A 58 14.50 19.83 -30.74
N MET A 59 13.24 19.73 -31.19
CA MET A 59 12.08 19.41 -30.33
C MET A 59 11.11 18.53 -31.14
N PHE A 60 10.45 17.59 -30.44
CA PHE A 60 9.37 16.81 -31.04
C PHE A 60 8.04 17.60 -31.01
N PRO A 61 7.15 17.36 -31.98
CA PRO A 61 5.81 17.92 -31.92
C PRO A 61 5.09 17.55 -30.64
N MET A 62 4.32 18.50 -30.11
CA MET A 62 3.51 18.28 -28.93
C MET A 62 2.37 17.31 -29.24
N HIS A 63 2.07 16.45 -28.29
CA HIS A 63 0.92 15.54 -28.37
C HIS A 63 0.15 15.59 -27.06
N ALA A 64 -1.13 15.25 -27.11
CA ALA A 64 -1.95 15.11 -25.91
C ALA A 64 -2.38 13.65 -25.73
N GLU A 65 -2.51 13.28 -24.49
CA GLU A 65 -3.12 12.05 -24.04
C GLU A 65 -4.42 12.41 -23.31
N SER A 66 -5.53 11.84 -23.73
CA SER A 66 -6.88 12.10 -23.20
C SER A 66 -7.42 10.91 -22.42
N GLY A 67 -8.58 11.09 -21.78
CA GLY A 67 -9.18 10.03 -20.95
C GLY A 67 -8.44 9.77 -19.66
N LEU A 68 -7.72 10.77 -19.15
CA LEU A 68 -6.96 10.73 -17.91
C LEU A 68 -7.74 11.34 -16.76
N ALA A 69 -7.40 10.95 -15.56
CA ALA A 69 -7.94 11.52 -14.33
C ALA A 69 -6.81 11.92 -13.37
N THR A 70 -6.90 13.13 -12.84
CA THR A 70 -6.00 13.60 -11.78
C THR A 70 -6.64 13.36 -10.42
N VAL A 71 -5.90 12.71 -9.53
CA VAL A 71 -6.27 12.43 -8.15
C VAL A 71 -5.25 13.07 -7.22
N ALA A 72 -5.72 13.64 -6.12
CA ALA A 72 -4.83 14.19 -5.10
C ALA A 72 -5.17 13.62 -3.71
N ILE A 73 -4.14 13.30 -2.94
CA ILE A 73 -4.26 13.15 -1.49
C ILE A 73 -3.83 14.46 -0.84
N VAL A 74 -4.64 14.93 0.11
CA VAL A 74 -4.42 16.19 0.81
C VAL A 74 -4.51 15.96 2.31
N GLY A 75 -3.55 16.48 3.07
CA GLY A 75 -3.58 16.37 4.53
C GLY A 75 -2.47 17.17 5.20
N GLU A 76 -2.79 17.92 6.25
CA GLU A 76 -1.80 18.69 7.02
C GLU A 76 -0.79 17.77 7.72
N ASN A 77 -1.21 16.59 8.18
CA ASN A 77 -0.36 15.62 8.85
C ASN A 77 0.57 14.85 7.89
N MET A 78 0.56 15.16 6.61
CA MET A 78 1.49 14.57 5.63
C MET A 78 2.89 15.17 5.75
N LYS A 79 2.95 16.45 6.15
CA LYS A 79 4.21 17.19 6.29
C LYS A 79 5.13 16.50 7.30
N HIS A 80 6.39 16.31 6.90
CA HIS A 80 7.41 15.63 7.72
C HIS A 80 7.06 14.20 8.16
N THR A 81 6.05 13.57 7.55
CA THR A 81 5.70 12.17 7.85
C THR A 81 6.35 11.25 6.82
N PRO A 82 7.43 10.52 7.19
CA PRO A 82 8.09 9.60 6.27
C PRO A 82 7.15 8.51 5.77
N GLY A 83 7.31 8.12 4.50
CA GLY A 83 6.63 6.96 3.94
C GLY A 83 5.26 7.22 3.32
N ILE A 84 4.70 8.42 3.38
CA ILE A 84 3.38 8.74 2.78
C ILE A 84 3.39 8.45 1.28
N ALA A 85 4.38 8.98 0.54
CA ALA A 85 4.49 8.72 -0.91
C ALA A 85 4.70 7.22 -1.20
N GLY A 86 5.55 6.54 -0.41
CA GLY A 86 5.76 5.09 -0.54
C GLY A 86 4.48 4.29 -0.31
N LYS A 87 3.68 4.65 0.70
CA LYS A 87 2.37 4.05 0.98
C LYS A 87 1.39 4.28 -0.17
N LEU A 88 1.32 5.50 -0.71
CA LEU A 88 0.46 5.86 -1.83
C LEU A 88 0.78 5.02 -3.07
N PHE A 89 2.02 5.16 -3.58
CA PHE A 89 2.41 4.49 -4.81
C PHE A 89 2.48 2.96 -4.66
N GLY A 90 2.88 2.46 -3.49
CA GLY A 90 2.82 1.05 -3.18
C GLY A 90 1.39 0.48 -3.18
N THR A 91 0.41 1.25 -2.69
CA THR A 91 -1.00 0.84 -2.72
C THR A 91 -1.54 0.78 -4.15
N LEU A 92 -1.25 1.80 -4.97
CA LEU A 92 -1.65 1.82 -6.38
C LEU A 92 -1.00 0.66 -7.15
N GLY A 93 0.31 0.47 -7.00
CA GLY A 93 1.05 -0.59 -7.69
C GLY A 93 0.56 -2.00 -7.35
N ARG A 94 0.33 -2.30 -6.06
CA ARG A 94 -0.25 -3.60 -5.64
C ARG A 94 -1.66 -3.83 -6.17
N SER A 95 -2.37 -2.76 -6.48
CA SER A 95 -3.71 -2.82 -7.07
C SER A 95 -3.70 -2.86 -8.60
N GLY A 96 -2.51 -2.94 -9.23
CA GLY A 96 -2.34 -2.96 -10.68
C GLY A 96 -2.68 -1.63 -11.35
N ILE A 97 -2.53 -0.50 -10.64
CA ILE A 97 -2.80 0.84 -11.17
C ILE A 97 -1.47 1.51 -11.50
N SER A 98 -1.29 1.85 -12.80
CA SER A 98 -0.13 2.61 -13.27
C SER A 98 -0.34 4.10 -13.07
N VAL A 99 0.69 4.77 -12.57
CA VAL A 99 0.72 6.24 -12.44
C VAL A 99 1.46 6.82 -13.65
N ILE A 100 0.79 7.70 -14.39
CA ILE A 100 1.30 8.34 -15.62
C ILE A 100 2.21 9.50 -15.28
N ALA A 101 1.76 10.36 -14.35
CA ALA A 101 2.52 11.51 -13.87
C ALA A 101 2.21 11.77 -12.40
N CYS A 102 3.13 12.43 -11.69
CA CYS A 102 2.89 12.85 -10.32
C CYS A 102 3.58 14.18 -10.04
N ALA A 103 3.03 14.92 -9.08
CA ALA A 103 3.59 16.17 -8.57
C ALA A 103 3.36 16.26 -7.06
N GLN A 104 4.40 16.69 -6.34
CA GLN A 104 4.34 17.01 -4.92
C GLN A 104 5.02 18.35 -4.68
N GLY A 105 4.30 19.29 -4.10
CA GLY A 105 4.84 20.61 -3.74
C GLY A 105 5.74 20.54 -2.50
N ALA A 106 6.61 21.54 -2.32
CA ALA A 106 7.48 21.67 -1.15
C ALA A 106 6.72 21.86 0.17
N SER A 107 5.42 22.16 0.13
CA SER A 107 4.56 22.20 1.32
C SER A 107 4.34 20.83 1.94
N GLU A 108 4.54 19.75 1.18
CA GLU A 108 4.30 18.35 1.56
C GLU A 108 2.86 18.06 2.03
N THR A 109 1.93 18.99 1.77
CA THR A 109 0.52 18.87 2.19
C THR A 109 -0.36 18.18 1.16
N ASN A 110 0.16 18.00 -0.07
CA ASN A 110 -0.55 17.26 -1.11
C ASN A 110 0.40 16.45 -1.99
N ILE A 111 -0.11 15.35 -2.55
CA ILE A 111 0.50 14.60 -3.63
C ILE A 111 -0.58 14.41 -4.70
N SER A 112 -0.35 14.98 -5.87
CA SER A 112 -1.22 14.82 -7.04
C SER A 112 -0.61 13.79 -7.99
N PHE A 113 -1.44 12.96 -8.60
CA PHE A 113 -1.01 11.98 -9.58
C PHE A 113 -2.08 11.74 -10.64
N VAL A 114 -1.65 11.28 -11.79
CA VAL A 114 -2.50 11.04 -12.96
C VAL A 114 -2.57 9.55 -13.24
N VAL A 115 -3.78 9.07 -13.52
CA VAL A 115 -4.09 7.69 -13.92
C VAL A 115 -5.03 7.70 -15.12
N HIS A 116 -5.17 6.57 -15.83
CA HIS A 116 -6.25 6.44 -16.80
C HIS A 116 -7.62 6.56 -16.11
N GLY A 117 -8.58 7.22 -16.77
CA GLY A 117 -9.90 7.50 -16.24
C GLY A 117 -10.65 6.26 -15.77
N ASP A 118 -10.47 5.12 -16.45
CA ASP A 118 -11.04 3.82 -16.06
C ASP A 118 -10.61 3.36 -14.65
N TYR A 119 -9.44 3.80 -14.20
CA TYR A 119 -8.92 3.49 -12.87
C TYR A 119 -9.28 4.51 -11.79
N LEU A 120 -9.95 5.62 -12.14
CA LEU A 120 -10.27 6.68 -11.17
C LEU A 120 -10.98 6.14 -9.94
N ARG A 121 -12.11 5.44 -10.13
CA ARG A 121 -12.90 4.89 -9.02
C ARG A 121 -12.13 3.87 -8.19
N LYS A 122 -11.38 2.99 -8.87
CA LYS A 122 -10.53 2.00 -8.20
C LYS A 122 -9.43 2.69 -7.39
N SER A 123 -8.78 3.71 -7.94
CA SER A 123 -7.74 4.50 -7.26
C SER A 123 -8.28 5.14 -5.98
N LEU A 124 -9.42 5.81 -6.06
CA LEU A 124 -10.07 6.43 -4.90
C LEU A 124 -10.36 5.41 -3.80
N ASN A 125 -10.94 4.26 -4.15
CA ASN A 125 -11.29 3.22 -3.18
C ASN A 125 -10.05 2.64 -2.49
N VAL A 126 -9.02 2.20 -3.25
CA VAL A 126 -7.84 1.57 -2.66
C VAL A 126 -7.00 2.53 -1.81
N ILE A 127 -6.98 3.82 -2.19
CA ILE A 127 -6.33 4.86 -1.39
C ILE A 127 -7.11 5.11 -0.12
N HIS A 128 -8.43 5.30 -0.22
CA HIS A 128 -9.29 5.48 0.94
C HIS A 128 -9.12 4.32 1.93
N ASP A 129 -9.21 3.09 1.46
CA ASP A 129 -9.02 1.90 2.30
C ASP A 129 -7.62 1.86 2.94
N SER A 130 -6.60 2.20 2.18
CA SER A 130 -5.22 2.20 2.69
C SER A 130 -4.98 3.28 3.74
N PHE A 131 -5.52 4.50 3.54
CA PHE A 131 -5.21 5.64 4.41
C PHE A 131 -6.19 5.80 5.58
N PHE A 132 -7.45 5.39 5.41
CA PHE A 132 -8.50 5.66 6.39
C PHE A 132 -9.08 4.41 7.06
N LEU A 133 -9.12 3.24 6.39
CA LEU A 133 -9.69 2.02 6.99
C LEU A 133 -8.66 1.14 7.71
N ARG A 134 -7.36 1.25 7.43
CA ARG A 134 -6.31 0.52 8.16
C ARG A 134 -5.73 1.36 9.29
N GLU A 135 -6.57 1.71 10.25
CA GLU A 135 -6.09 2.33 11.49
C GLU A 135 -5.39 1.36 12.46
N PHE A 136 -5.43 0.05 12.17
CA PHE A 136 -4.92 -0.96 13.08
C PHE A 136 -3.75 -1.72 12.47
N LYS A 137 -2.69 -1.88 13.27
CA LYS A 137 -1.62 -2.83 12.99
C LYS A 137 -2.11 -4.21 13.40
N GLU A 138 -2.39 -5.10 12.45
CA GLU A 138 -2.80 -6.46 12.74
C GLU A 138 -1.57 -7.37 12.75
N LEU A 139 -1.42 -8.14 13.83
CA LEU A 139 -0.44 -9.23 13.95
C LEU A 139 -1.18 -10.56 14.05
N ASN A 140 -0.81 -11.50 13.20
CA ASN A 140 -1.37 -12.83 13.16
C ASN A 140 -0.45 -13.79 13.93
N LEU A 141 -0.93 -14.32 15.04
CA LEU A 141 -0.13 -15.11 15.96
C LEU A 141 -0.38 -16.61 15.76
N PHE A 142 0.70 -17.37 15.67
CA PHE A 142 0.72 -18.82 15.76
C PHE A 142 1.38 -19.19 17.08
N ILE A 143 0.63 -19.75 18.03
CA ILE A 143 1.11 -20.08 19.38
C ILE A 143 1.27 -21.60 19.48
N CYS A 144 2.50 -22.04 19.65
CA CYS A 144 2.83 -23.45 19.84
C CYS A 144 3.16 -23.74 21.32
N GLY A 145 2.42 -24.68 21.89
CA GLY A 145 2.51 -25.02 23.32
C GLY A 145 1.44 -24.30 24.15
N VAL A 146 0.50 -25.08 24.71
CA VAL A 146 -0.63 -24.59 25.51
C VAL A 146 -0.52 -25.02 26.97
N GLY A 147 0.69 -25.31 27.43
CA GLY A 147 1.01 -25.56 28.83
C GLY A 147 0.91 -24.31 29.70
N THR A 148 1.61 -24.27 30.82
CA THR A 148 1.57 -23.15 31.76
C THR A 148 1.90 -21.81 31.10
N VAL A 149 3.00 -21.74 30.33
CA VAL A 149 3.46 -20.49 29.68
C VAL A 149 2.52 -20.08 28.56
N GLY A 150 2.26 -20.96 27.59
CA GLY A 150 1.41 -20.63 26.45
C GLY A 150 -0.05 -20.39 26.85
N GLY A 151 -0.58 -21.14 27.80
CA GLY A 151 -1.92 -20.91 28.35
C GLY A 151 -2.04 -19.53 29.01
N MET A 152 -1.03 -19.11 29.78
CA MET A 152 -0.97 -17.78 30.40
C MET A 152 -0.86 -16.68 29.34
N LEU A 153 -0.06 -16.88 28.28
CA LEU A 153 0.04 -15.94 27.17
C LEU A 153 -1.30 -15.76 26.46
N ILE A 154 -2.01 -16.84 26.15
CA ILE A 154 -3.33 -16.79 25.52
C ILE A 154 -4.32 -16.00 26.37
N GLU A 155 -4.31 -16.21 27.69
CA GLU A 155 -5.17 -15.48 28.63
C GLU A 155 -4.80 -13.99 28.70
N GLN A 156 -3.50 -13.65 28.66
CA GLN A 156 -3.05 -12.25 28.58
C GLN A 156 -3.50 -11.60 27.27
N ILE A 157 -3.38 -12.28 26.14
CA ILE A 157 -3.87 -11.76 24.86
C ILE A 157 -5.38 -11.52 24.97
N ARG A 158 -6.13 -12.49 25.45
CA ARG A 158 -7.59 -12.39 25.60
C ARG A 158 -8.01 -11.19 26.44
N SER A 159 -7.32 -10.96 27.56
CA SER A 159 -7.64 -9.86 28.49
C SER A 159 -7.14 -8.49 28.03
N GLN A 160 -6.09 -8.44 27.20
CA GLN A 160 -5.43 -7.20 26.80
C GLN A 160 -5.76 -6.76 25.36
N GLN A 161 -6.31 -7.64 24.51
CA GLN A 161 -6.50 -7.34 23.08
C GLN A 161 -7.35 -6.08 22.84
N GLU A 162 -8.38 -5.86 23.63
CA GLU A 162 -9.24 -4.67 23.51
C GLU A 162 -8.47 -3.39 23.90
N LYS A 163 -7.71 -3.43 24.98
CA LYS A 163 -6.87 -2.32 25.41
C LYS A 163 -5.78 -2.02 24.38
N LEU A 164 -5.11 -3.03 23.83
CA LEU A 164 -4.11 -2.86 22.77
C LEU A 164 -4.71 -2.25 21.51
N MET A 165 -5.93 -2.64 21.16
CA MET A 165 -6.68 -2.07 20.07
C MET A 165 -6.94 -0.58 20.27
N GLN A 166 -7.43 -0.19 21.45
CA GLN A 166 -7.81 1.19 21.79
C GLN A 166 -6.60 2.10 21.98
N THR A 167 -5.54 1.63 22.66
CA THR A 167 -4.41 2.49 23.06
C THR A 167 -3.25 2.49 22.05
N HIS A 168 -3.02 1.36 21.38
CA HIS A 168 -1.88 1.18 20.47
C HIS A 168 -2.30 0.92 19.02
N ARG A 169 -3.61 0.90 18.75
CA ARG A 169 -4.16 0.53 17.44
C ARG A 169 -3.58 -0.79 16.93
N LEU A 170 -3.38 -1.73 17.85
CA LEU A 170 -2.80 -3.05 17.62
C LEU A 170 -3.87 -4.12 17.83
N LYS A 171 -4.22 -4.82 16.76
CA LYS A 171 -5.09 -5.98 16.77
C LYS A 171 -4.22 -7.24 16.80
N LEU A 172 -4.33 -8.03 17.87
CA LEU A 172 -3.74 -9.35 17.94
C LEU A 172 -4.77 -10.39 17.49
N ASN A 173 -4.48 -11.09 16.41
CA ASN A 173 -5.34 -12.13 15.85
C ASN A 173 -4.64 -13.48 16.01
N VAL A 174 -5.12 -14.35 16.89
CA VAL A 174 -4.55 -15.68 17.06
C VAL A 174 -5.15 -16.60 16.00
N VAL A 175 -4.35 -16.95 15.00
CA VAL A 175 -4.77 -17.72 13.81
C VAL A 175 -4.35 -19.18 13.86
N GLY A 176 -3.46 -19.55 14.77
CA GLY A 176 -3.02 -20.91 15.00
C GLY A 176 -2.70 -21.18 16.48
N ILE A 177 -3.18 -22.29 16.99
CA ILE A 177 -2.82 -22.80 18.33
C ILE A 177 -2.49 -24.27 18.20
N ALA A 178 -1.32 -24.68 18.74
CA ALA A 178 -0.88 -26.05 18.71
C ALA A 178 -0.47 -26.56 20.10
N SER A 179 -0.81 -27.80 20.39
CA SER A 179 -0.27 -28.61 21.48
C SER A 179 0.76 -29.63 20.97
N SER A 180 1.22 -30.56 21.79
CA SER A 180 2.10 -31.67 21.39
C SER A 180 1.49 -32.62 20.34
N HIS A 181 0.14 -32.70 20.27
CA HIS A 181 -0.55 -33.70 19.45
C HIS A 181 -1.67 -33.15 18.59
N LYS A 182 -2.07 -31.90 18.79
CA LYS A 182 -3.20 -31.27 18.08
C LYS A 182 -2.87 -29.85 17.66
N ALA A 183 -3.47 -29.41 16.54
CA ALA A 183 -3.35 -28.04 16.08
C ALA A 183 -4.66 -27.58 15.46
N VAL A 184 -5.08 -26.34 15.77
CA VAL A 184 -6.23 -25.67 15.19
C VAL A 184 -5.77 -24.41 14.49
N PHE A 185 -6.33 -24.16 13.30
CA PHE A 185 -6.03 -23.00 12.47
C PHE A 185 -7.31 -22.32 12.01
N SER A 186 -7.34 -20.99 12.04
CA SER A 186 -8.45 -20.18 11.56
C SER A 186 -7.96 -18.84 11.02
N ARG A 187 -8.19 -18.54 9.75
CA ARG A 187 -7.84 -17.24 9.14
C ARG A 187 -8.63 -16.08 9.78
N ALA A 188 -9.83 -16.33 10.22
CA ALA A 188 -10.69 -15.34 10.86
C ALA A 188 -10.28 -15.05 12.32
N GLY A 189 -9.38 -15.85 12.87
CA GLY A 189 -9.01 -15.88 14.28
C GLY A 189 -9.70 -17.01 15.04
N ILE A 190 -9.05 -17.44 16.12
CA ILE A 190 -9.54 -18.47 17.04
C ILE A 190 -10.18 -17.75 18.24
N ASP A 191 -11.39 -18.16 18.62
CA ASP A 191 -12.02 -17.66 19.84
C ASP A 191 -11.24 -18.14 21.08
N LEU A 192 -10.57 -17.20 21.74
CA LEU A 192 -9.72 -17.49 22.88
C LEU A 192 -10.48 -17.90 24.14
N ALA A 193 -11.80 -17.71 24.18
CA ALA A 193 -12.62 -18.19 25.29
C ALA A 193 -12.85 -19.72 25.20
N THR A 194 -12.92 -20.25 23.99
CA THR A 194 -13.24 -21.65 23.70
C THR A 194 -12.10 -22.42 23.02
N TYR A 195 -10.89 -21.84 22.96
CA TYR A 195 -9.77 -22.41 22.19
C TYR A 195 -9.40 -23.84 22.61
N ARG A 196 -9.58 -24.20 23.89
CA ARG A 196 -9.28 -25.55 24.40
C ARG A 196 -10.22 -26.60 23.79
N GLU A 197 -11.50 -26.30 23.70
CA GLU A 197 -12.50 -27.16 23.09
C GLU A 197 -12.25 -27.28 21.57
N GLN A 198 -11.93 -26.18 20.91
CA GLN A 198 -11.59 -26.16 19.49
C GLN A 198 -10.33 -27.00 19.21
N LEU A 199 -9.30 -26.88 20.07
CA LEU A 199 -8.07 -27.65 19.97
C LEU A 199 -8.32 -29.13 20.21
N GLU A 200 -9.15 -29.50 21.21
CA GLU A 200 -9.52 -30.91 21.49
C GLU A 200 -10.30 -31.54 20.34
N ALA A 201 -11.16 -30.77 19.68
CA ALA A 201 -11.92 -31.22 18.51
C ALA A 201 -11.11 -31.27 17.21
N SER A 202 -9.89 -30.67 17.21
CA SER A 202 -9.05 -30.61 16.00
C SER A 202 -8.37 -31.95 15.69
N PRO A 203 -7.95 -32.16 14.42
CA PRO A 203 -7.20 -33.34 14.03
C PRO A 203 -5.86 -33.46 14.78
N GLU A 204 -5.35 -34.68 14.87
CA GLU A 204 -3.99 -34.92 15.35
C GLU A 204 -2.97 -34.19 14.47
N SER A 205 -1.95 -33.63 15.13
CA SER A 205 -0.88 -32.90 14.50
C SER A 205 0.49 -33.39 14.98
N ASN A 206 1.50 -33.13 14.19
CA ASN A 206 2.91 -33.35 14.48
C ASN A 206 3.70 -32.13 13.96
N PRO A 207 5.02 -32.03 14.20
CA PRO A 207 5.81 -30.89 13.73
C PRO A 207 5.71 -30.64 12.21
N GLU A 208 5.63 -31.66 11.39
CA GLU A 208 5.53 -31.52 9.93
C GLU A 208 4.17 -30.93 9.52
N ARG A 209 3.08 -31.45 10.07
CA ARG A 209 1.72 -30.91 9.83
C ARG A 209 1.55 -29.49 10.39
N LEU A 210 2.21 -29.18 11.52
CA LEU A 210 2.25 -27.83 12.07
C LEU A 210 2.93 -26.87 11.07
N ARG A 211 4.11 -27.24 10.56
CA ARG A 211 4.84 -26.48 9.54
C ARG A 211 3.97 -26.24 8.30
N ASP A 212 3.44 -27.32 7.75
CA ASP A 212 2.66 -27.26 6.51
C ASP A 212 1.36 -26.43 6.70
N GLY A 213 0.75 -26.51 7.87
CA GLY A 213 -0.41 -25.70 8.23
C GLY A 213 -0.08 -24.20 8.29
N ILE A 214 1.01 -23.84 8.96
CA ILE A 214 1.44 -22.43 9.09
C ILE A 214 1.85 -21.86 7.74
N VAL A 215 2.73 -22.54 7.00
CA VAL A 215 3.20 -22.10 5.68
C VAL A 215 2.05 -22.06 4.68
N GLY A 216 1.17 -23.06 4.67
CA GLY A 216 0.02 -23.14 3.77
C GLY A 216 -1.04 -22.06 4.03
N MET A 217 -1.11 -21.50 5.22
CA MET A 217 -1.99 -20.36 5.49
C MET A 217 -1.54 -19.10 4.76
N ASN A 218 -0.25 -18.89 4.51
CA ASN A 218 0.29 -17.73 3.81
C ASN A 218 -0.36 -16.41 4.26
N ILE A 219 -0.24 -16.12 5.54
CA ILE A 219 -0.84 -14.93 6.18
C ILE A 219 0.24 -13.88 6.40
N PHE A 220 -0.02 -12.67 5.94
CA PHE A 220 0.86 -11.52 6.11
C PHE A 220 0.92 -11.05 7.58
N ASN A 221 2.04 -10.45 8.01
CA ASN A 221 2.30 -10.04 9.40
C ASN A 221 2.16 -11.19 10.41
N SER A 222 2.75 -12.33 10.09
CA SER A 222 2.75 -13.52 10.94
C SER A 222 3.82 -13.46 12.02
N VAL A 223 3.49 -13.94 13.21
CA VAL A 223 4.44 -14.12 14.30
C VAL A 223 4.27 -15.53 14.86
N PHE A 224 5.32 -16.33 14.82
CA PHE A 224 5.35 -17.62 15.46
C PHE A 224 5.88 -17.49 16.90
N VAL A 225 5.12 -18.01 17.86
CA VAL A 225 5.44 -17.95 19.28
C VAL A 225 5.59 -19.38 19.81
N ASP A 226 6.81 -19.75 20.17
CA ASP A 226 7.11 -21.05 20.76
C ASP A 226 7.10 -20.97 22.28
N CYS A 227 6.13 -21.65 22.87
CA CYS A 227 5.98 -21.84 24.30
C CYS A 227 6.24 -23.31 24.72
N THR A 228 6.98 -24.05 23.88
CA THR A 228 7.33 -25.46 24.15
C THR A 228 8.77 -25.62 24.64
N ALA A 229 9.11 -26.82 25.09
CA ALA A 229 10.49 -27.24 25.31
C ALA A 229 10.97 -28.21 24.20
N SER A 230 10.26 -28.28 23.06
CA SER A 230 10.53 -29.25 22.00
C SER A 230 11.64 -28.78 21.09
N LYS A 231 12.68 -29.60 20.93
CA LYS A 231 13.73 -29.36 19.95
C LYS A 231 13.23 -29.51 18.49
N GLU A 232 12.21 -30.32 18.26
CA GLU A 232 11.60 -30.54 16.96
C GLU A 232 10.89 -29.29 16.47
N VAL A 233 10.17 -28.59 17.38
CA VAL A 233 9.53 -27.31 17.04
C VAL A 233 10.58 -26.25 16.74
N ALA A 234 11.68 -26.19 17.50
CA ALA A 234 12.76 -25.25 17.25
C ALA A 234 13.43 -25.46 15.87
N SER A 235 13.48 -26.69 15.36
CA SER A 235 14.03 -26.98 14.03
C SER A 235 13.21 -26.40 12.87
N LEU A 236 11.97 -25.96 13.11
CA LEU A 236 11.09 -25.37 12.11
C LEU A 236 11.32 -23.86 11.90
N TYR A 237 12.05 -23.17 12.80
CA TYR A 237 12.20 -21.71 12.77
C TYR A 237 12.76 -21.20 11.45
N GLN A 238 13.80 -21.87 10.91
CA GLN A 238 14.38 -21.46 9.63
C GLN A 238 13.32 -21.46 8.51
N THR A 239 12.51 -22.52 8.45
CA THR A 239 11.45 -22.64 7.45
C THR A 239 10.42 -21.50 7.58
N PHE A 240 10.05 -21.12 8.81
CA PHE A 240 9.10 -20.01 9.01
C PHE A 240 9.69 -18.66 8.63
N LEU A 241 10.98 -18.43 8.89
CA LEU A 241 11.68 -17.20 8.49
C LEU A 241 11.84 -17.09 6.97
N ASP A 242 12.05 -18.22 6.28
CA ASP A 242 12.20 -18.24 4.83
C ASP A 242 10.89 -18.00 4.05
N HIS A 243 9.74 -18.15 4.73
CA HIS A 243 8.40 -17.99 4.15
C HIS A 243 7.65 -16.74 4.67
N ASN A 244 8.33 -15.82 5.35
CA ASN A 244 7.70 -14.62 5.94
C ASN A 244 7.95 -13.36 5.11
#